data_97c8556c44faf6d0164707ea00fb4b63
#
_entry.id   97c8556c44faf6d0164707ea00fb4b63
#
_cell.length_a   1.000
_cell.length_b   1.000
_cell.length_c   1.000
_cell.angle_alpha   90.00
_cell.angle_beta   90.00
_cell.angle_gamma   90.00
#
_symmetry.space_group_name_H-M   'P 1'
#
loop_
_entity.id
_entity.type
_entity.pdbx_description
1 polymer ?
#
loop_
_entity_poly.entity_id
_entity_poly.type
_entity_poly.pdbx_seq_one_letter_code
_entity_poly.pdbx_strand_id
1 'polypeptide(L)'
;LTPIMVENENFMKRKTYFFDRGNWTNKKEEVKPNVPRILNKWEVEWEKNRLGLSKWIVSKENPLTARTLVNRIWYQIFGKGLVSTVEDMGTQSDPPTHPALLDWLSFNFMNDMNWSVKSLIKKIVTSSTYKQSSNIPENKSSIDPNNLFYSWGPKLRLSAESLRDQALFVSGLLSTKKYGPGVMPPQPDGIWEHPY
;
A
#
# COMPACT_ATOMS: atom_id res chain seq x y z
N LEU A 1 25.32 -11.67 1.44
CA LEU A 1 24.33 -12.73 1.76
C LEU A 1 23.12 -12.05 2.37
N THR A 2 21.95 -12.33 1.81
CA THR A 2 20.68 -11.85 2.34
C THR A 2 20.03 -12.99 3.12
N PRO A 3 19.66 -12.80 4.38
CA PRO A 3 18.92 -13.82 5.13
C PRO A 3 17.54 -14.01 4.50
N ILE A 4 17.14 -15.27 4.35
CA ILE A 4 15.81 -15.65 3.87
C ILE A 4 15.06 -16.42 4.94
N MET A 5 13.76 -16.27 4.99
CA MET A 5 12.91 -17.10 5.86
C MET A 5 12.69 -18.47 5.22
N VAL A 6 12.97 -19.51 6.00
CA VAL A 6 12.63 -20.88 5.65
C VAL A 6 11.65 -21.46 6.66
N GLU A 7 10.83 -22.42 6.24
CA GLU A 7 9.94 -23.11 7.17
C GLU A 7 10.77 -23.99 8.13
N ASN A 8 10.38 -23.95 9.40
CA ASN A 8 10.97 -24.86 10.39
C ASN A 8 10.62 -26.31 10.08
N GLU A 9 11.51 -27.23 10.43
CA GLU A 9 11.23 -28.64 10.40
C GLU A 9 10.06 -29.01 11.32
N ASN A 10 9.36 -30.09 11.02
CA ASN A 10 8.11 -30.42 11.70
C ASN A 10 8.25 -30.55 13.23
N PHE A 11 9.40 -31.05 13.72
CA PHE A 11 9.65 -31.15 15.16
C PHE A 11 9.90 -29.81 15.86
N MET A 12 10.25 -28.76 15.09
CA MET A 12 10.44 -27.39 15.59
C MET A 12 9.17 -26.53 15.48
N LYS A 13 8.14 -27.01 14.81
CA LYS A 13 6.88 -26.28 14.65
C LYS A 13 6.14 -26.22 15.98
N ARG A 14 5.87 -25.01 16.45
CA ARG A 14 5.09 -24.79 17.67
C ARG A 14 3.61 -25.02 17.38
N LYS A 15 2.94 -25.73 18.29
CA LYS A 15 1.49 -25.78 18.30
C LYS A 15 0.92 -24.45 18.77
N THR A 16 -0.10 -23.98 18.07
CA THR A 16 -0.80 -22.74 18.41
C THR A 16 -2.14 -23.09 19.07
N TYR A 17 -2.49 -22.37 20.11
CA TYR A 17 -3.70 -22.62 20.88
C TYR A 17 -4.53 -21.35 20.98
N PHE A 18 -5.83 -21.52 21.12
CA PHE A 18 -6.69 -20.45 21.58
C PHE A 18 -6.40 -20.21 23.07
N PHE A 19 -6.19 -18.95 23.45
CA PHE A 19 -5.91 -18.59 24.84
C PHE A 19 -7.15 -18.03 25.51
N ASP A 20 -7.48 -18.54 26.70
CA ASP A 20 -8.61 -17.99 27.46
C ASP A 20 -8.31 -16.56 27.88
N ARG A 21 -9.14 -15.60 27.41
CA ARG A 21 -8.98 -14.17 27.63
C ARG A 21 -7.56 -13.64 27.34
N GLY A 22 -6.88 -14.22 26.38
CA GLY A 22 -5.52 -13.85 26.00
C GLY A 22 -4.42 -14.32 26.95
N ASN A 23 -4.75 -15.09 27.99
CA ASN A 23 -3.76 -15.61 28.94
C ASN A 23 -3.02 -16.82 28.34
N TRP A 24 -1.74 -16.62 28.03
CA TRP A 24 -0.88 -17.63 27.40
C TRP A 24 -0.68 -18.91 28.22
N THR A 25 -0.88 -18.84 29.54
CA THR A 25 -0.80 -20.02 30.44
C THR A 25 -2.06 -20.86 30.41
N ASN A 26 -3.20 -20.27 30.02
CA ASN A 26 -4.50 -20.95 29.96
C ASN A 26 -4.85 -21.28 28.50
N LYS A 27 -4.31 -22.40 28.02
CA LYS A 27 -4.50 -22.90 26.66
C LYS A 27 -5.81 -23.65 26.55
N LYS A 28 -6.62 -23.31 25.54
CA LYS A 28 -7.80 -24.07 25.11
C LYS A 28 -7.46 -24.98 23.92
N GLU A 29 -8.37 -25.07 22.94
CA GLU A 29 -8.20 -25.92 21.77
C GLU A 29 -7.00 -25.50 20.89
N GLU A 30 -6.38 -26.50 20.24
CA GLU A 30 -5.34 -26.28 19.25
C GLU A 30 -5.97 -25.67 17.99
N VAL A 31 -5.37 -24.60 17.49
CA VAL A 31 -5.78 -23.95 16.25
C VAL A 31 -4.78 -24.21 15.12
N LYS A 32 -5.29 -24.46 13.94
CA LYS A 32 -4.49 -24.66 12.73
C LYS A 32 -4.51 -23.42 11.86
N PRO A 33 -3.43 -23.17 11.09
CA PRO A 33 -3.41 -22.06 10.12
C PRO A 33 -4.62 -22.10 9.19
N ASN A 34 -5.29 -20.96 9.05
CA ASN A 34 -6.43 -20.82 8.16
C ASN A 34 -6.59 -19.36 7.76
N VAL A 35 -7.54 -19.08 6.87
CA VAL A 35 -7.86 -17.75 6.36
C VAL A 35 -9.30 -17.37 6.74
N PRO A 36 -9.65 -16.07 6.74
CA PRO A 36 -11.01 -15.62 7.01
C PRO A 36 -12.00 -16.25 6.02
N ARG A 37 -13.08 -16.84 6.54
CA ARG A 37 -14.08 -17.55 5.73
C ARG A 37 -14.87 -16.64 4.79
N ILE A 38 -14.92 -15.36 5.09
CA ILE A 38 -15.65 -14.35 4.31
C ILE A 38 -14.90 -13.97 3.01
N LEU A 39 -13.62 -14.22 2.96
CA LEU A 39 -12.78 -13.95 1.78
C LEU A 39 -12.67 -15.19 0.89
N ASN A 40 -11.77 -15.15 -0.08
CA ASN A 40 -11.52 -16.28 -0.97
C ASN A 40 -11.07 -17.54 -0.23
N LYS A 41 -11.39 -18.69 -0.77
CA LYS A 41 -11.04 -19.98 -0.18
C LYS A 41 -9.53 -20.23 -0.27
N TRP A 42 -9.04 -21.07 0.63
CA TRP A 42 -7.71 -21.67 0.52
C TRP A 42 -7.76 -22.81 -0.48
N GLU A 43 -6.94 -22.76 -1.52
CA GLU A 43 -6.88 -23.81 -2.51
C GLU A 43 -6.24 -25.09 -1.94
N VAL A 44 -6.75 -26.24 -2.36
CA VAL A 44 -6.35 -27.54 -1.80
C VAL A 44 -4.85 -27.85 -2.08
N GLU A 45 -4.35 -27.36 -3.21
CA GLU A 45 -2.97 -27.55 -3.65
C GLU A 45 -1.96 -26.70 -2.86
N TRP A 46 -2.43 -25.73 -2.09
CA TRP A 46 -1.53 -24.87 -1.33
C TRP A 46 -1.24 -25.47 0.05
N GLU A 47 0.02 -25.67 0.34
CA GLU A 47 0.43 -26.06 1.68
C GLU A 47 0.03 -24.98 2.71
N LYS A 48 -0.37 -25.41 3.91
CA LYS A 48 -0.73 -24.50 5.01
C LYS A 48 0.51 -23.94 5.71
N ASN A 49 1.30 -23.17 4.97
CA ASN A 49 2.53 -22.51 5.39
C ASN A 49 2.55 -21.07 4.88
N ARG A 50 3.67 -20.36 5.07
CA ARG A 50 3.83 -18.96 4.63
C ARG A 50 3.74 -18.80 3.10
N LEU A 51 4.25 -19.78 2.35
CA LEU A 51 4.15 -19.75 0.89
C LEU A 51 2.70 -19.90 0.42
N GLY A 52 1.95 -20.82 1.02
CA GLY A 52 0.53 -20.96 0.74
C GLY A 52 -0.26 -19.70 1.10
N LEU A 53 0.06 -19.07 2.25
CA LEU A 53 -0.56 -17.78 2.62
C LEU A 53 -0.23 -16.69 1.62
N SER A 54 1.01 -16.60 1.14
CA SER A 54 1.37 -15.60 0.12
C SER A 54 0.60 -15.80 -1.18
N LYS A 55 0.45 -17.05 -1.64
CA LYS A 55 -0.37 -17.38 -2.81
C LYS A 55 -1.84 -16.98 -2.61
N TRP A 56 -2.38 -17.23 -1.42
CA TRP A 56 -3.74 -16.83 -1.07
C TRP A 56 -3.93 -15.31 -1.11
N ILE A 57 -2.97 -14.55 -0.54
CA ILE A 57 -3.03 -13.08 -0.53
C ILE A 57 -3.04 -12.50 -1.95
N VAL A 58 -2.22 -13.03 -2.85
CA VAL A 58 -2.12 -12.54 -4.24
C VAL A 58 -3.03 -13.27 -5.22
N SER A 59 -3.90 -14.14 -4.73
CA SER A 59 -4.90 -14.80 -5.56
C SER A 59 -5.80 -13.78 -6.24
N LYS A 60 -6.17 -14.05 -7.49
CA LYS A 60 -7.13 -13.22 -8.23
C LYS A 60 -8.53 -13.21 -7.62
N GLU A 61 -8.84 -14.23 -6.83
CA GLU A 61 -10.08 -14.35 -6.07
C GLU A 61 -10.08 -13.51 -4.79
N ASN A 62 -8.91 -13.00 -4.36
CA ASN A 62 -8.84 -12.17 -3.16
C ASN A 62 -9.38 -10.76 -3.47
N PRO A 63 -10.49 -10.35 -2.84
CA PRO A 63 -11.14 -9.08 -3.19
C PRO A 63 -10.42 -7.85 -2.64
N LEU A 64 -9.49 -8.01 -1.69
CA LEU A 64 -8.94 -6.88 -0.93
C LEU A 64 -7.54 -6.48 -1.36
N THR A 65 -6.65 -7.42 -1.68
CA THR A 65 -5.23 -7.13 -1.89
C THR A 65 -5.00 -6.09 -2.99
N ALA A 66 -5.61 -6.29 -4.16
CA ALA A 66 -5.45 -5.35 -5.26
C ALA A 66 -6.11 -4.00 -4.95
N ARG A 67 -7.31 -3.99 -4.36
CA ARG A 67 -7.99 -2.75 -3.97
C ARG A 67 -7.19 -1.93 -2.96
N THR A 68 -6.65 -2.58 -1.94
CA THR A 68 -5.82 -1.91 -0.93
C THR A 68 -4.57 -1.29 -1.54
N LEU A 69 -3.87 -2.03 -2.40
CA LEU A 69 -2.66 -1.53 -3.04
C LEU A 69 -2.94 -0.40 -4.02
N VAL A 70 -3.98 -0.53 -4.85
CA VAL A 70 -4.43 0.52 -5.78
C VAL A 70 -4.82 1.78 -5.01
N ASN A 71 -5.60 1.65 -3.93
CA ASN A 71 -6.01 2.78 -3.10
C ASN A 71 -4.82 3.50 -2.46
N ARG A 72 -3.83 2.76 -1.96
CA ARG A 72 -2.59 3.33 -1.39
C ARG A 72 -1.76 4.07 -2.43
N ILE A 73 -1.60 3.51 -3.64
CA ILE A 73 -0.88 4.19 -4.73
C ILE A 73 -1.64 5.43 -5.18
N TRP A 74 -2.97 5.33 -5.29
CA TRP A 74 -3.82 6.48 -5.58
C TRP A 74 -3.67 7.60 -4.54
N TYR A 75 -3.72 7.24 -3.25
CA TYR A 75 -3.49 8.16 -2.15
C TYR A 75 -2.12 8.87 -2.25
N GLN A 76 -1.05 8.16 -2.56
CA GLN A 76 0.28 8.75 -2.71
C GLN A 76 0.35 9.78 -3.85
N ILE A 77 -0.46 9.58 -4.90
CA ILE A 77 -0.46 10.45 -6.08
C ILE A 77 -1.41 11.65 -5.90
N PHE A 78 -2.57 11.45 -5.29
CA PHE A 78 -3.61 12.47 -5.17
C PHE A 78 -3.75 13.06 -3.76
N GLY A 79 -3.06 12.53 -2.76
CA GLY A 79 -3.16 12.94 -1.36
C GLY A 79 -4.44 12.47 -0.65
N LYS A 80 -5.34 11.83 -1.38
CA LYS A 80 -6.57 11.20 -0.87
C LYS A 80 -6.80 9.88 -1.59
N GLY A 81 -7.22 8.86 -0.84
CA GLY A 81 -7.63 7.59 -1.41
C GLY A 81 -9.01 7.65 -2.04
N LEU A 82 -9.31 6.72 -2.91
CA LEU A 82 -10.69 6.46 -3.35
C LEU A 82 -11.56 5.97 -2.18
N VAL A 83 -10.94 5.25 -1.24
CA VAL A 83 -11.44 5.01 0.11
C VAL A 83 -10.62 5.88 1.04
N SER A 84 -11.27 6.70 1.86
CA SER A 84 -10.63 7.71 2.72
C SER A 84 -9.72 7.08 3.78
N THR A 85 -10.15 5.95 4.35
CA THR A 85 -9.43 5.16 5.35
C THR A 85 -8.45 4.21 4.67
N VAL A 86 -7.25 4.71 4.33
CA VAL A 86 -6.24 3.96 3.56
C VAL A 86 -5.79 2.67 4.27
N GLU A 87 -5.83 2.67 5.61
CA GLU A 87 -5.43 1.54 6.45
C GLU A 87 -6.58 0.55 6.73
N ASP A 88 -7.81 0.97 6.53
CA ASP A 88 -9.00 0.15 6.76
C ASP A 88 -9.95 0.22 5.56
N MET A 89 -10.21 -0.92 4.96
CA MET A 89 -11.19 -1.11 3.88
C MET A 89 -12.31 -2.05 4.33
N GLY A 90 -12.52 -2.17 5.63
CA GLY A 90 -13.55 -3.02 6.23
C GLY A 90 -14.93 -2.35 6.26
N THR A 91 -15.83 -2.95 7.00
CA THR A 91 -17.23 -2.49 7.11
C THR A 91 -17.40 -1.18 7.89
N GLN A 92 -16.35 -0.72 8.56
CA GLN A 92 -16.35 0.54 9.31
C GLN A 92 -15.74 1.70 8.53
N SER A 93 -15.19 1.42 7.34
CA SER A 93 -14.65 2.46 6.48
C SER A 93 -15.76 3.15 5.68
N ASP A 94 -15.49 4.38 5.25
CA ASP A 94 -16.35 5.05 4.27
C ASP A 94 -16.39 4.27 2.96
N PRO A 95 -17.52 4.28 2.26
CA PRO A 95 -17.58 3.69 0.93
C PRO A 95 -16.64 4.43 -0.04
N PRO A 96 -16.11 3.74 -1.06
CA PRO A 96 -15.29 4.39 -2.06
C PRO A 96 -16.03 5.55 -2.74
N THR A 97 -15.36 6.67 -2.97
CA THR A 97 -15.93 7.80 -3.72
C THR A 97 -16.24 7.42 -5.17
N HIS A 98 -15.44 6.53 -5.75
CA HIS A 98 -15.56 6.05 -7.12
C HIS A 98 -15.42 4.52 -7.15
N PRO A 99 -16.46 3.76 -6.74
CA PRO A 99 -16.35 2.31 -6.61
C PRO A 99 -16.02 1.62 -7.94
N ALA A 100 -16.66 2.01 -9.03
CA ALA A 100 -16.39 1.45 -10.36
C ALA A 100 -14.93 1.69 -10.83
N LEU A 101 -14.37 2.85 -10.51
CA LEU A 101 -12.96 3.15 -10.83
C LEU A 101 -11.99 2.28 -10.01
N LEU A 102 -12.27 2.14 -8.71
CA LEU A 102 -11.44 1.29 -7.85
C LEU A 102 -11.47 -0.16 -8.31
N ASP A 103 -12.64 -0.68 -8.66
CA ASP A 103 -12.81 -2.04 -9.15
C ASP A 103 -12.11 -2.25 -10.51
N TRP A 104 -12.29 -1.31 -11.42
CA TRP A 104 -11.66 -1.36 -12.74
C TRP A 104 -10.12 -1.31 -12.63
N LEU A 105 -9.57 -0.39 -11.84
CA LEU A 105 -8.13 -0.30 -11.63
C LEU A 105 -7.58 -1.58 -10.98
N SER A 106 -8.28 -2.12 -9.98
CA SER A 106 -7.88 -3.34 -9.28
C SER A 106 -7.90 -4.55 -10.20
N PHE A 107 -8.95 -4.69 -11.01
CA PHE A 107 -9.03 -5.77 -12.00
C PHE A 107 -7.90 -5.70 -13.04
N ASN A 108 -7.69 -4.52 -13.64
CA ASN A 108 -6.61 -4.31 -14.61
C ASN A 108 -5.23 -4.52 -14.00
N PHE A 109 -5.04 -4.10 -12.75
CA PHE A 109 -3.76 -4.27 -12.04
C PHE A 109 -3.38 -5.74 -11.88
N MET A 110 -4.35 -6.58 -11.52
CA MET A 110 -4.13 -8.03 -11.38
C MET A 110 -3.96 -8.74 -12.72
N ASN A 111 -4.76 -8.37 -13.74
CA ASN A 111 -4.86 -9.12 -14.99
C ASN A 111 -3.98 -8.52 -16.10
N ASP A 112 -4.29 -7.31 -16.56
CA ASP A 112 -3.61 -6.72 -17.73
C ASP A 112 -2.21 -6.22 -17.40
N MET A 113 -2.02 -5.70 -16.18
CA MET A 113 -0.73 -5.17 -15.73
C MET A 113 0.12 -6.21 -15.00
N ASN A 114 -0.41 -7.40 -14.76
CA ASN A 114 0.29 -8.49 -14.07
C ASN A 114 1.01 -8.02 -12.78
N TRP A 115 0.29 -7.30 -11.93
CA TRP A 115 0.80 -6.72 -10.67
C TRP A 115 1.95 -5.71 -10.85
N SER A 116 2.11 -5.12 -12.03
CA SER A 116 3.16 -4.12 -12.30
C SER A 116 2.78 -2.76 -11.72
N VAL A 117 3.39 -2.40 -10.59
CA VAL A 117 3.23 -1.09 -9.95
C VAL A 117 3.61 0.05 -10.91
N LYS A 118 4.66 -0.13 -11.73
CA LYS A 118 5.06 0.87 -12.73
C LYS A 118 3.98 1.11 -13.78
N SER A 119 3.31 0.05 -14.24
CA SER A 119 2.23 0.16 -15.21
C SER A 119 1.01 0.86 -14.60
N LEU A 120 0.68 0.57 -13.34
CA LEU A 120 -0.39 1.23 -12.62
C LEU A 120 -0.10 2.73 -12.43
N ILE A 121 1.08 3.09 -11.93
CA ILE A 121 1.50 4.49 -11.79
C ILE A 121 1.42 5.20 -13.14
N LYS A 122 2.00 4.61 -14.20
CA LYS A 122 1.94 5.18 -15.55
C LYS A 122 0.50 5.43 -15.99
N LYS A 123 -0.40 4.48 -15.78
CA LYS A 123 -1.82 4.60 -16.12
C LYS A 123 -2.48 5.78 -15.41
N ILE A 124 -2.21 5.94 -14.11
CA ILE A 124 -2.75 7.02 -13.30
C ILE A 124 -2.20 8.38 -13.73
N VAL A 125 -0.86 8.54 -13.84
CA VAL A 125 -0.25 9.85 -14.13
C VAL A 125 -0.43 10.31 -15.59
N THR A 126 -0.78 9.40 -16.49
CA THR A 126 -1.15 9.76 -17.87
C THR A 126 -2.63 10.07 -18.04
N SER A 127 -3.46 9.86 -17.02
CA SER A 127 -4.90 10.13 -17.07
C SER A 127 -5.22 11.63 -17.19
N SER A 128 -6.38 11.95 -17.73
CA SER A 128 -6.88 13.34 -17.77
C SER A 128 -7.09 13.88 -16.35
N THR A 129 -7.49 13.03 -15.40
CA THR A 129 -7.67 13.40 -13.99
C THR A 129 -6.37 13.91 -13.37
N TYR A 130 -5.25 13.26 -13.60
CA TYR A 130 -3.95 13.69 -13.07
C TYR A 130 -3.42 14.95 -13.76
N LYS A 131 -3.71 15.11 -15.04
CA LYS A 131 -3.26 16.26 -15.85
C LYS A 131 -4.08 17.54 -15.65
N GLN A 132 -5.07 17.53 -14.80
CA GLN A 132 -5.84 18.72 -14.48
C GLN A 132 -4.98 19.82 -13.83
N SER A 133 -5.35 21.08 -14.06
CA SER A 133 -4.75 22.21 -13.34
C SER A 133 -5.01 22.10 -11.84
N SER A 134 -4.01 22.45 -11.04
CA SER A 134 -4.15 22.59 -9.59
C SER A 134 -4.78 23.90 -9.15
N ASN A 135 -5.09 24.80 -10.09
CA ASN A 135 -5.88 26.01 -9.79
C ASN A 135 -7.31 25.59 -9.47
N ILE A 136 -7.80 26.07 -8.34
CA ILE A 136 -9.14 25.73 -7.84
C ILE A 136 -10.12 26.79 -8.32
N PRO A 137 -11.07 26.45 -9.20
CA PRO A 137 -12.13 27.38 -9.59
C PRO A 137 -13.08 27.60 -8.41
N GLU A 138 -13.46 28.86 -8.15
CA GLU A 138 -14.34 29.21 -7.02
C GLU A 138 -15.67 28.46 -7.03
N ASN A 139 -16.27 28.31 -8.22
CA ASN A 139 -17.51 27.56 -8.39
C ASN A 139 -17.39 26.07 -8.06
N LYS A 140 -16.21 25.48 -8.19
CA LYS A 140 -15.96 24.07 -7.83
C LYS A 140 -15.63 23.89 -6.35
N SER A 141 -14.87 24.82 -5.78
CA SER A 141 -14.50 24.75 -4.36
C SER A 141 -15.69 24.89 -3.42
N SER A 142 -16.74 25.61 -3.83
CA SER A 142 -17.98 25.69 -3.06
C SER A 142 -18.81 24.40 -3.07
N ILE A 143 -18.72 23.61 -4.15
CA ILE A 143 -19.48 22.35 -4.32
C ILE A 143 -18.71 21.18 -3.71
N ASP A 144 -17.40 21.09 -3.94
CA ASP A 144 -16.54 20.00 -3.49
C ASP A 144 -15.27 20.54 -2.79
N PRO A 145 -15.40 21.16 -1.61
CA PRO A 145 -14.27 21.80 -0.93
C PRO A 145 -13.12 20.83 -0.61
N ASN A 146 -13.42 19.57 -0.53
CA ASN A 146 -12.46 18.51 -0.24
C ASN A 146 -11.90 17.81 -1.48
N ASN A 147 -12.30 18.23 -2.69
CA ASN A 147 -11.91 17.59 -3.95
C ASN A 147 -12.13 16.06 -3.95
N LEU A 148 -13.26 15.61 -3.45
CA LEU A 148 -13.61 14.17 -3.41
C LEU A 148 -13.90 13.62 -4.80
N PHE A 149 -14.33 14.50 -5.73
CA PHE A 149 -14.62 14.12 -7.12
C PHE A 149 -13.43 14.36 -8.05
N TYR A 150 -12.25 14.70 -7.52
CA TYR A 150 -11.04 14.97 -8.29
C TYR A 150 -11.25 15.97 -9.42
N SER A 151 -11.99 17.05 -9.13
CA SER A 151 -12.36 18.09 -10.08
C SER A 151 -11.22 19.05 -10.46
N TRP A 152 -10.10 18.99 -9.71
CA TRP A 152 -8.84 19.70 -9.98
C TRP A 152 -7.64 18.86 -9.54
N GLY A 153 -6.45 19.21 -10.03
CA GLY A 153 -5.21 18.54 -9.69
C GLY A 153 -4.84 18.75 -8.20
N PRO A 154 -4.19 17.76 -7.57
CA PRO A 154 -3.81 17.86 -6.17
C PRO A 154 -2.73 18.92 -5.95
N LYS A 155 -2.77 19.58 -4.77
CA LYS A 155 -1.68 20.41 -4.25
C LYS A 155 -1.03 19.67 -3.08
N LEU A 156 0.02 18.91 -3.38
CA LEU A 156 0.74 18.15 -2.38
C LEU A 156 2.10 18.77 -2.11
N ARG A 157 2.47 18.85 -0.84
CA ARG A 157 3.84 19.19 -0.45
C ARG A 157 4.70 17.94 -0.59
N LEU A 158 5.80 18.05 -1.33
CA LEU A 158 6.78 16.98 -1.44
C LEU A 158 7.51 16.77 -0.10
N SER A 159 7.97 15.56 0.17
CA SER A 159 8.86 15.28 1.28
C SER A 159 10.23 15.95 1.05
N ALA A 160 11.00 16.13 2.12
CA ALA A 160 12.33 16.72 2.03
C ALA A 160 13.26 15.89 1.11
N GLU A 161 13.15 14.56 1.20
CA GLU A 161 13.90 13.63 0.34
C GLU A 161 13.52 13.80 -1.13
N SER A 162 12.23 13.89 -1.42
CA SER A 162 11.74 14.09 -2.80
C SER A 162 12.17 15.44 -3.37
N LEU A 163 12.15 16.51 -2.56
CA LEU A 163 12.64 17.83 -2.97
C LEU A 163 14.13 17.81 -3.27
N ARG A 164 14.92 17.15 -2.42
CA ARG A 164 16.37 16.98 -2.64
C ARG A 164 16.65 16.18 -3.90
N ASP A 165 15.98 15.05 -4.08
CA ASP A 165 16.15 14.21 -5.26
C ASP A 165 15.73 14.93 -6.53
N GLN A 166 14.66 15.72 -6.50
CA GLN A 166 14.25 16.57 -7.61
C GLN A 166 15.33 17.60 -7.98
N ALA A 167 15.89 18.28 -6.98
CA ALA A 167 16.97 19.25 -7.21
C ALA A 167 18.22 18.59 -7.83
N LEU A 168 18.61 17.44 -7.30
CA LEU A 168 19.73 16.67 -7.84
C LEU A 168 19.45 16.13 -9.25
N PHE A 169 18.22 15.70 -9.52
CA PHE A 169 17.82 15.22 -10.84
C PHE A 169 17.88 16.34 -11.90
N VAL A 170 17.30 17.50 -11.59
CA VAL A 170 17.26 18.66 -12.52
C VAL A 170 18.67 19.21 -12.79
N SER A 171 19.56 19.19 -11.78
CA SER A 171 20.96 19.61 -11.93
C SER A 171 21.85 18.55 -12.57
N GLY A 172 21.36 17.34 -12.84
CA GLY A 172 22.16 16.24 -13.39
C GLY A 172 23.09 15.58 -12.37
N LEU A 173 22.98 15.89 -11.08
CA LEU A 173 23.85 15.39 -10.02
C LEU A 173 23.30 14.15 -9.33
N LEU A 174 22.08 13.71 -9.66
CA LEU A 174 21.46 12.54 -9.03
C LEU A 174 22.21 11.26 -9.41
N SER A 175 22.82 10.60 -8.44
CA SER A 175 23.37 9.28 -8.63
C SER A 175 22.26 8.23 -8.75
N THR A 176 22.27 7.45 -9.82
CA THR A 176 21.35 6.31 -10.02
C THR A 176 21.87 5.00 -9.45
N LYS A 177 23.04 5.03 -8.80
CA LYS A 177 23.63 3.84 -8.15
C LYS A 177 22.68 3.33 -7.07
N LYS A 178 22.30 2.08 -7.18
CA LYS A 178 21.43 1.38 -6.22
C LYS A 178 22.24 0.37 -5.42
N TYR A 179 21.77 0.09 -4.23
CA TYR A 179 22.37 -0.84 -3.27
C TYR A 179 23.68 -0.32 -2.65
N GLY A 180 24.07 -0.92 -1.56
CA GLY A 180 25.23 -0.55 -0.76
C GLY A 180 24.84 0.07 0.58
N PRO A 181 25.81 0.57 1.37
CA PRO A 181 25.53 1.26 2.62
C PRO A 181 24.75 2.57 2.38
N GLY A 182 23.93 2.94 3.36
CA GLY A 182 23.25 4.24 3.37
C GLY A 182 24.26 5.40 3.31
N VAL A 183 23.79 6.53 2.80
CA VAL A 183 24.59 7.78 2.77
C VAL A 183 24.06 8.74 3.84
N MET A 184 24.94 9.48 4.46
CA MET A 184 24.59 10.60 5.33
C MET A 184 24.75 11.89 4.51
N PRO A 185 23.66 12.53 4.06
CA PRO A 185 23.77 13.79 3.35
C PRO A 185 24.31 14.89 4.28
N PRO A 186 25.03 15.89 3.73
CA PRO A 186 25.43 17.05 4.52
C PRO A 186 24.22 17.69 5.22
N GLN A 187 24.38 17.97 6.49
CA GLN A 187 23.38 18.64 7.32
C GLN A 187 23.94 20.01 7.75
N PRO A 188 23.08 21.03 7.91
CA PRO A 188 23.50 22.27 8.54
C PRO A 188 24.03 22.01 9.95
N ASP A 189 25.05 22.79 10.36
CA ASP A 189 25.59 22.69 11.70
C ASP A 189 24.50 22.98 12.74
N GLY A 190 24.54 22.28 13.85
CA GLY A 190 23.61 22.45 14.98
C GLY A 190 22.28 21.71 14.86
N ILE A 191 22.00 21.03 13.73
CA ILE A 191 20.70 20.34 13.56
C ILE A 191 20.49 19.18 14.55
N TRP A 192 21.59 18.60 15.04
CA TRP A 192 21.58 17.48 15.99
C TRP A 192 21.88 17.91 17.43
N GLU A 193 22.05 19.22 17.69
CA GLU A 193 22.42 19.74 18.99
C GLU A 193 21.23 20.02 19.92
N HIS A 194 20.02 19.90 19.42
CA HIS A 194 18.82 20.02 20.24
C HIS A 194 18.41 18.65 20.77
N PRO A 195 18.64 18.36 22.06
CA PRO A 195 18.04 17.17 22.67
C PRO A 195 16.53 17.32 22.73
N TYR A 196 15.84 16.23 22.47
CA TYR A 196 14.40 16.11 22.69
C TYR A 196 14.02 16.32 24.15
#